data_f0aafa314a137c8b797d6e528e137f92
#
_entry.id   f0aafa314a137c8b797d6e528e137f92
#
_cell.length_a   1.000
_cell.length_b   1.000
_cell.length_c   1.000
_cell.angle_alpha   90.00
_cell.angle_beta   90.00
_cell.angle_gamma   90.00
#
_symmetry.space_group_name_H-M   'P 1'
#
loop_
_entity.id
_entity.type
_entity.pdbx_description
1 polymer ?
#
loop_
_entity_poly.entity_id
_entity_poly.type
_entity_poly.pdbx_seq_one_letter_code
_entity_poly.pdbx_strand_id
1 'polypeptide(L)'
;MNRKILALLVLLMLAVVSGLAQDTTKVIPAGAKVFINPMKDGFEKELASALEAKKVPVEIVTEKDKAEFEITGTSESKKAGAAKILIRGSWHSSEQASITVTNLKSGEAVWAYSVNKSDSAHGKRSSAEACAKHLKEKIESKK
;
A
#
# COMPACT_ATOMS: atom_id res chain seq x y z
N MET A 1 -58.26 2.57 -8.51
CA MET A 1 -57.07 2.30 -7.71
C MET A 1 -56.90 3.40 -6.68
N ASN A 2 -56.91 3.07 -5.39
CA ASN A 2 -56.90 4.08 -4.31
C ASN A 2 -55.54 4.81 -4.28
N ARG A 3 -55.57 6.14 -4.27
CA ARG A 3 -54.38 7.03 -4.21
C ARG A 3 -53.39 6.63 -3.09
N LYS A 4 -53.91 6.03 -2.00
CA LYS A 4 -53.12 5.51 -0.87
C LYS A 4 -52.31 4.27 -1.21
N ILE A 5 -52.82 3.41 -2.09
CA ILE A 5 -52.11 2.19 -2.56
C ILE A 5 -50.99 2.56 -3.53
N LEU A 6 -51.23 3.57 -4.38
CA LEU A 6 -50.21 4.08 -5.30
C LEU A 6 -49.02 4.72 -4.55
N ALA A 7 -49.28 5.46 -3.50
CA ALA A 7 -48.26 6.06 -2.64
C ALA A 7 -47.43 5.00 -1.91
N LEU A 8 -48.04 3.89 -1.47
CA LEU A 8 -47.37 2.80 -0.79
C LEU A 8 -46.47 2.02 -1.75
N LEU A 9 -46.88 1.82 -3.01
CA LEU A 9 -46.11 1.16 -4.06
C LEU A 9 -44.90 2.00 -4.47
N VAL A 10 -45.01 3.33 -4.54
CA VAL A 10 -43.90 4.21 -4.87
C VAL A 10 -42.87 4.25 -3.70
N LEU A 11 -43.36 4.22 -2.47
CA LEU A 11 -42.50 4.19 -1.29
C LEU A 11 -41.70 2.84 -1.20
N LEU A 12 -42.28 1.73 -1.61
CA LEU A 12 -41.64 0.42 -1.63
C LEU A 12 -40.59 0.30 -2.75
N MET A 13 -40.73 1.02 -3.85
CA MET A 13 -39.76 1.05 -4.95
C MET A 13 -38.50 1.88 -4.62
N LEU A 14 -38.56 2.83 -3.70
CA LEU A 14 -37.39 3.61 -3.29
C LEU A 14 -36.46 2.87 -2.28
N ALA A 15 -36.92 1.78 -1.70
CA ALA A 15 -36.14 1.04 -0.69
C ALA A 15 -35.17 0.00 -1.29
N VAL A 16 -35.17 -0.24 -2.60
CA VAL A 16 -34.40 -1.33 -3.23
C VAL A 16 -33.07 -0.87 -3.83
N VAL A 17 -32.73 0.44 -3.79
CA VAL A 17 -31.48 0.96 -4.38
C VAL A 17 -30.32 1.03 -3.36
N SER A 18 -30.50 0.59 -2.12
CA SER A 18 -29.48 0.69 -1.06
C SER A 18 -28.61 -0.56 -0.88
N GLY A 19 -28.46 -1.40 -1.86
CA GLY A 19 -27.88 -2.73 -1.63
C GLY A 19 -26.80 -3.20 -2.58
N LEU A 20 -25.96 -2.36 -3.18
CA LEU A 20 -24.75 -2.82 -3.87
C LEU A 20 -23.66 -1.73 -3.86
N ALA A 21 -23.38 -1.14 -2.74
CA ALA A 21 -22.07 -0.56 -2.50
C ALA A 21 -21.12 -1.73 -2.26
N GLN A 22 -20.71 -2.40 -3.34
CA GLN A 22 -19.53 -3.24 -3.27
C GLN A 22 -18.39 -2.35 -2.75
N ASP A 23 -17.71 -2.80 -1.73
CA ASP A 23 -16.58 -2.14 -1.07
C ASP A 23 -15.39 -2.08 -2.04
N THR A 24 -15.56 -1.33 -3.14
CA THR A 24 -14.57 -1.12 -4.21
C THR A 24 -13.40 -0.26 -3.72
N THR A 25 -13.52 0.33 -2.53
CA THR A 25 -12.52 1.20 -1.94
C THR A 25 -11.24 0.47 -1.53
N LYS A 26 -11.29 -0.84 -1.29
CA LYS A 26 -10.14 -1.65 -0.85
C LYS A 26 -9.41 -2.38 -1.98
N VAL A 27 -9.72 -2.07 -3.22
CA VAL A 27 -9.07 -2.65 -4.39
C VAL A 27 -8.09 -1.67 -4.99
N ILE A 28 -6.87 -2.12 -5.25
CA ILE A 28 -5.88 -1.40 -6.05
C ILE A 28 -5.91 -2.02 -7.44
N PRO A 29 -6.44 -1.34 -8.47
CA PRO A 29 -6.49 -1.89 -9.81
C PRO A 29 -5.09 -1.93 -10.45
N ALA A 30 -4.89 -2.87 -11.37
CA ALA A 30 -3.69 -2.87 -12.20
C ALA A 30 -3.66 -1.60 -13.08
N GLY A 31 -2.52 -0.94 -13.17
CA GLY A 31 -2.36 0.33 -13.87
C GLY A 31 -2.76 1.56 -13.04
N ALA A 32 -3.10 1.38 -11.75
CA ALA A 32 -3.41 2.49 -10.87
C ALA A 32 -2.26 3.50 -10.76
N LYS A 33 -2.59 4.79 -10.76
CA LYS A 33 -1.62 5.87 -10.58
C LYS A 33 -1.30 6.07 -9.12
N VAL A 34 -0.02 5.96 -8.77
CA VAL A 34 0.44 5.95 -7.39
C VAL A 34 1.46 7.06 -7.17
N PHE A 35 1.24 7.87 -6.15
CA PHE A 35 2.22 8.83 -5.66
C PHE A 35 2.93 8.25 -4.43
N ILE A 36 4.26 8.27 -4.43
CA ILE A 36 5.05 7.82 -3.28
C ILE A 36 5.50 9.06 -2.50
N ASN A 37 5.04 9.18 -1.27
CA ASN A 37 5.47 10.27 -0.39
C ASN A 37 6.96 10.17 -0.07
N PRO A 38 7.64 11.31 0.11
CA PRO A 38 8.97 11.33 0.69
C PRO A 38 8.98 10.62 2.05
N MET A 39 9.97 9.75 2.24
CA MET A 39 10.13 8.93 3.45
C MET A 39 11.48 9.16 4.09
N LYS A 40 11.56 8.83 5.38
CA LYS A 40 12.82 8.94 6.13
C LYS A 40 13.95 8.20 5.41
N ASP A 41 15.11 8.81 5.39
CA ASP A 41 16.35 8.27 4.83
C ASP A 41 16.28 7.86 3.36
N GLY A 42 15.34 8.43 2.58
CA GLY A 42 15.20 8.17 1.15
C GLY A 42 14.61 6.81 0.80
N PHE A 43 13.85 6.20 1.71
CA PHE A 43 13.23 4.89 1.47
C PHE A 43 12.26 4.90 0.28
N GLU A 44 11.65 6.04 -0.02
CA GLU A 44 10.80 6.21 -1.21
C GLU A 44 11.51 5.88 -2.52
N LYS A 45 12.81 6.18 -2.62
CA LYS A 45 13.63 5.89 -3.82
C LYS A 45 13.89 4.40 -3.98
N GLU A 46 14.23 3.74 -2.87
CA GLU A 46 14.41 2.28 -2.86
C GLU A 46 13.09 1.57 -3.18
N LEU A 47 11.98 2.08 -2.65
CA LEU A 47 10.65 1.54 -2.91
C LEU A 47 10.25 1.72 -4.38
N ALA A 48 10.42 2.91 -4.96
CA ALA A 48 10.14 3.17 -6.37
C ALA A 48 10.94 2.23 -7.28
N SER A 49 12.26 2.13 -7.03
CA SER A 49 13.14 1.21 -7.77
C SER A 49 12.70 -0.26 -7.63
N ALA A 50 12.27 -0.67 -6.43
CA ALA A 50 11.79 -2.03 -6.20
C ALA A 50 10.45 -2.31 -6.90
N LEU A 51 9.52 -1.35 -6.95
CA LEU A 51 8.26 -1.47 -7.67
C LEU A 51 8.50 -1.70 -9.17
N GLU A 52 9.43 -0.96 -9.76
CA GLU A 52 9.83 -1.12 -11.16
C GLU A 52 10.52 -2.47 -11.39
N ALA A 53 11.51 -2.83 -10.58
CA ALA A 53 12.27 -4.06 -10.71
C ALA A 53 11.39 -5.32 -10.58
N LYS A 54 10.39 -5.29 -9.68
CA LYS A 54 9.42 -6.38 -9.49
C LYS A 54 8.27 -6.33 -10.51
N LYS A 55 8.24 -5.33 -11.38
CA LYS A 55 7.16 -5.12 -12.36
C LYS A 55 5.79 -5.11 -11.69
N VAL A 56 5.66 -4.31 -10.62
CA VAL A 56 4.37 -4.11 -9.96
C VAL A 56 3.48 -3.36 -10.93
N PRO A 57 2.25 -3.81 -11.19
CA PRO A 57 1.38 -3.21 -12.20
C PRO A 57 0.73 -1.91 -11.71
N VAL A 58 1.56 -0.90 -11.45
CA VAL A 58 1.16 0.47 -11.07
C VAL A 58 1.95 1.50 -11.90
N GLU A 59 1.38 2.69 -12.08
CA GLU A 59 2.05 3.82 -12.70
C GLU A 59 2.51 4.79 -11.60
N ILE A 60 3.83 4.98 -11.45
CA ILE A 60 4.37 5.92 -10.46
C ILE A 60 4.30 7.32 -11.04
N VAL A 61 3.60 8.23 -10.36
CA VAL A 61 3.49 9.64 -10.75
C VAL A 61 4.24 10.53 -9.76
N THR A 62 4.76 11.64 -10.26
CA THR A 62 5.55 12.61 -9.48
C THR A 62 4.70 13.66 -8.77
N GLU A 63 3.46 13.83 -9.20
CA GLU A 63 2.52 14.81 -8.66
C GLU A 63 1.35 14.10 -7.97
N LYS A 64 1.11 14.45 -6.70
CA LYS A 64 0.04 13.86 -5.91
C LYS A 64 -1.34 14.06 -6.53
N ASP A 65 -1.57 15.20 -7.14
CA ASP A 65 -2.87 15.57 -7.76
C ASP A 65 -3.22 14.70 -8.98
N LYS A 66 -2.22 14.02 -9.55
CA LYS A 66 -2.40 13.08 -10.67
C LYS A 66 -2.55 11.63 -10.23
N ALA A 67 -2.41 11.37 -8.93
CA ALA A 67 -2.47 10.03 -8.36
C ALA A 67 -3.89 9.65 -7.93
N GLU A 68 -4.17 8.37 -7.97
CA GLU A 68 -5.38 7.75 -7.41
C GLU A 68 -5.11 7.20 -6.00
N PHE A 69 -3.86 6.80 -5.77
CA PHE A 69 -3.40 6.24 -4.50
C PHE A 69 -2.12 6.93 -4.04
N GLU A 70 -1.93 6.96 -2.74
CA GLU A 70 -0.74 7.45 -2.08
C GLU A 70 -0.07 6.32 -1.31
N ILE A 71 1.24 6.20 -1.43
CA ILE A 71 2.04 5.30 -0.60
C ILE A 71 2.79 6.14 0.42
N THR A 72 2.54 5.86 1.69
CA THR A 72 3.30 6.38 2.83
C THR A 72 4.02 5.23 3.50
N GLY A 73 5.08 5.52 4.25
CA GLY A 73 5.77 4.47 4.97
C GLY A 73 6.88 4.98 5.88
N THR A 74 7.45 4.03 6.60
CA THR A 74 8.59 4.24 7.48
C THR A 74 9.63 3.16 7.20
N SER A 75 10.90 3.52 7.37
CA SER A 75 12.01 2.60 7.35
C SER A 75 12.95 2.94 8.50
N GLU A 76 13.28 1.96 9.32
CA GLU A 76 14.25 2.08 10.39
C GLU A 76 15.36 1.06 10.21
N SER A 77 16.58 1.56 10.08
CA SER A 77 17.80 0.76 9.94
C SER A 77 18.58 0.82 11.25
N LYS A 78 18.80 -0.33 11.87
CA LYS A 78 19.71 -0.46 13.01
C LYS A 78 20.99 -1.14 12.55
N LYS A 79 22.03 -0.35 12.29
CA LYS A 79 23.36 -0.88 11.97
C LYS A 79 23.94 -1.64 13.18
N ALA A 80 24.65 -2.73 12.90
CA ALA A 80 25.37 -3.45 13.93
C ALA A 80 26.43 -2.52 14.55
N GLY A 81 26.32 -2.25 15.85
CA GLY A 81 27.33 -1.48 16.57
C GLY A 81 28.62 -2.28 16.78
N ALA A 82 29.74 -1.57 16.99
CA ALA A 82 31.06 -2.20 17.19
C ALA A 82 31.04 -3.28 18.28
N ALA A 83 30.31 -3.07 19.37
CA ALA A 83 30.18 -4.07 20.43
C ALA A 83 29.45 -5.34 19.96
N LYS A 84 28.42 -5.24 19.13
CA LYS A 84 27.72 -6.39 18.55
C LYS A 84 28.62 -7.18 17.62
N ILE A 85 29.44 -6.48 16.85
CA ILE A 85 30.41 -7.10 15.93
C ILE A 85 31.47 -7.89 16.71
N LEU A 86 32.01 -7.32 17.79
CA LEU A 86 33.03 -7.95 18.61
C LEU A 86 32.53 -9.16 19.40
N ILE A 87 31.28 -9.10 19.91
CA ILE A 87 30.74 -10.18 20.77
C ILE A 87 30.08 -11.30 19.92
N ARG A 88 29.42 -10.96 18.81
CA ARG A 88 28.65 -11.91 18.02
C ARG A 88 29.21 -12.19 16.62
N GLY A 89 30.26 -11.48 16.22
CA GLY A 89 30.84 -11.62 14.87
C GLY A 89 29.89 -11.26 13.73
N SER A 90 28.79 -10.54 14.03
CA SER A 90 27.73 -10.24 13.07
C SER A 90 27.87 -8.80 12.55
N TRP A 91 28.11 -8.68 11.27
CA TRP A 91 28.15 -7.42 10.51
C TRP A 91 26.76 -7.02 9.97
N HIS A 92 25.74 -7.85 10.20
CA HIS A 92 24.42 -7.66 9.63
C HIS A 92 23.62 -6.62 10.43
N SER A 93 22.89 -5.79 9.71
CA SER A 93 21.96 -4.80 10.28
C SER A 93 20.54 -5.37 10.30
N SER A 94 19.73 -4.93 11.24
CA SER A 94 18.27 -5.17 11.18
C SER A 94 17.60 -4.01 10.47
N GLU A 95 16.67 -4.32 9.60
CA GLU A 95 15.87 -3.36 8.85
C GLU A 95 14.40 -3.63 9.10
N GLN A 96 13.69 -2.61 9.54
CA GLN A 96 12.25 -2.64 9.69
C GLN A 96 11.63 -1.59 8.78
N ALA A 97 10.69 -1.99 7.95
CA ALA A 97 9.98 -1.07 7.08
C ALA A 97 8.48 -1.38 7.10
N SER A 98 7.68 -0.36 6.94
CA SER A 98 6.24 -0.48 6.74
C SER A 98 5.77 0.49 5.66
N ILE A 99 4.82 0.05 4.85
CA ILE A 99 4.14 0.90 3.88
C ILE A 99 2.63 0.77 4.01
N THR A 100 1.95 1.87 3.72
CA THR A 100 0.50 1.94 3.67
C THR A 100 0.09 2.55 2.35
N VAL A 101 -0.88 1.95 1.67
CA VAL A 101 -1.50 2.46 0.45
C VAL A 101 -2.86 3.02 0.79
N THR A 102 -3.05 4.29 0.51
CA THR A 102 -4.29 5.04 0.79
C THR A 102 -4.95 5.45 -0.52
N ASN A 103 -6.24 5.25 -0.64
CA ASN A 103 -7.02 5.77 -1.75
C ASN A 103 -7.24 7.28 -1.54
N LEU A 104 -6.76 8.12 -2.46
CA LEU A 104 -6.83 9.57 -2.32
C LEU A 104 -8.26 10.12 -2.44
N LYS A 105 -9.15 9.41 -3.12
CA LYS A 105 -10.54 9.82 -3.28
C LYS A 105 -11.37 9.59 -2.01
N SER A 106 -11.20 8.43 -1.36
CA SER A 106 -11.94 8.08 -0.13
C SER A 106 -11.20 8.47 1.15
N GLY A 107 -9.87 8.66 1.09
CA GLY A 107 -9.03 8.88 2.26
C GLY A 107 -8.78 7.61 3.09
N GLU A 108 -9.22 6.45 2.62
CA GLU A 108 -9.09 5.20 3.36
C GLU A 108 -7.82 4.42 2.99
N ALA A 109 -7.19 3.83 3.99
CA ALA A 109 -6.12 2.88 3.79
C ALA A 109 -6.68 1.58 3.20
N VAL A 110 -6.24 1.24 1.98
CA VAL A 110 -6.72 0.06 1.26
C VAL A 110 -5.83 -1.15 1.47
N TRP A 111 -4.58 -0.91 1.86
CA TRP A 111 -3.62 -1.97 2.14
C TRP A 111 -2.44 -1.44 2.96
N ALA A 112 -1.88 -2.29 3.81
CA ALA A 112 -0.66 -2.02 4.56
C ALA A 112 0.18 -3.29 4.67
N TYR A 113 1.50 -3.10 4.72
CA TYR A 113 2.45 -4.20 4.88
C TYR A 113 3.65 -3.75 5.71
N SER A 114 4.08 -4.62 6.61
CA SER A 114 5.28 -4.40 7.42
C SER A 114 6.23 -5.57 7.28
N VAL A 115 7.51 -5.27 7.19
CA VAL A 115 8.58 -6.26 7.11
C VAL A 115 9.64 -5.96 8.17
N ASN A 116 10.12 -7.01 8.80
CA ASN A 116 11.29 -6.95 9.68
C ASN A 116 12.33 -7.92 9.13
N LYS A 117 13.44 -7.39 8.67
CA LYS A 117 14.59 -8.15 8.17
C LYS A 117 15.69 -8.11 9.21
N SER A 118 15.83 -9.17 9.99
CA SER A 118 17.02 -9.40 10.81
C SER A 118 18.14 -9.94 9.94
N ASP A 119 19.36 -9.48 10.20
CA ASP A 119 20.57 -9.97 9.51
C ASP A 119 20.61 -9.74 7.99
N SER A 120 20.02 -8.63 7.53
CA SER A 120 20.05 -8.25 6.11
C SER A 120 21.37 -7.57 5.74
N ALA A 121 22.07 -8.14 4.76
CA ALA A 121 23.27 -7.52 4.17
C ALA A 121 22.94 -6.28 3.31
N HIS A 122 21.71 -6.17 2.83
CA HIS A 122 21.27 -5.16 1.87
C HIS A 122 20.26 -4.15 2.44
N GLY A 123 19.93 -4.23 3.75
CA GLY A 123 19.17 -3.23 4.50
C GLY A 123 17.87 -2.79 3.81
N LYS A 124 17.76 -1.49 3.58
CA LYS A 124 16.57 -0.82 3.01
C LYS A 124 16.11 -1.42 1.69
N ARG A 125 17.03 -1.77 0.80
CA ARG A 125 16.70 -2.37 -0.49
C ARG A 125 15.95 -3.69 -0.34
N SER A 126 16.43 -4.57 0.54
CA SER A 126 15.76 -5.86 0.80
C SER A 126 14.34 -5.68 1.35
N SER A 127 14.14 -4.67 2.21
CA SER A 127 12.82 -4.35 2.76
C SER A 127 11.90 -3.73 1.71
N ALA A 128 12.43 -2.85 0.85
CA ALA A 128 11.69 -2.28 -0.27
C ALA A 128 11.25 -3.35 -1.28
N GLU A 129 12.13 -4.30 -1.60
CA GLU A 129 11.81 -5.43 -2.49
C GLU A 129 10.72 -6.34 -1.90
N ALA A 130 10.72 -6.57 -0.59
CA ALA A 130 9.66 -7.32 0.08
C ALA A 130 8.31 -6.57 0.02
N CYS A 131 8.32 -5.26 0.29
CA CYS A 131 7.13 -4.42 0.17
C CYS A 131 6.57 -4.44 -1.26
N ALA A 132 7.42 -4.29 -2.27
CA ALA A 132 7.04 -4.32 -3.67
C ALA A 132 6.46 -5.68 -4.10
N LYS A 133 7.08 -6.78 -3.67
CA LYS A 133 6.60 -8.15 -3.93
C LYS A 133 5.18 -8.35 -3.39
N HIS A 134 4.96 -8.02 -2.12
CA HIS A 134 3.65 -8.23 -1.50
C HIS A 134 2.57 -7.27 -2.01
N LEU A 135 2.94 -6.05 -2.44
CA LEU A 135 2.00 -5.16 -3.12
C LEU A 135 1.59 -5.75 -4.48
N LYS A 136 2.53 -6.31 -5.24
CA LYS A 136 2.24 -7.00 -6.49
C LYS A 136 1.26 -8.16 -6.28
N GLU A 137 1.54 -9.03 -5.32
CA GLU A 137 0.67 -10.15 -4.96
C GLU A 137 -0.75 -9.68 -4.59
N LYS A 138 -0.86 -8.57 -3.84
CA LYS A 138 -2.14 -7.96 -3.47
C LYS A 138 -2.95 -7.51 -4.69
N ILE A 139 -2.30 -6.87 -5.67
CA ILE A 139 -2.95 -6.39 -6.89
C ILE A 139 -3.37 -7.58 -7.77
N GLU A 140 -2.50 -8.58 -7.93
CA GLU A 140 -2.72 -9.74 -8.80
C GLU A 140 -3.71 -10.76 -8.22
N SER A 141 -3.82 -10.86 -6.88
CA SER A 141 -4.72 -11.81 -6.21
C SER A 141 -6.22 -11.53 -6.40
N LYS A 142 -6.58 -10.41 -7.03
CA LYS A 142 -7.96 -10.00 -7.29
C LYS A 142 -8.32 -9.97 -8.79
N LYS A 143 -7.57 -10.73 -9.60
CA LYS A 143 -7.95 -11.02 -10.98
C LYS A 143 -8.98 -12.14 -11.07
#